data_ff78e576537727131e9ab6ee6053e38f
#
_entry.id   ff78e576537727131e9ab6ee6053e38f
#
_cell.length_a   1.000
_cell.length_b   1.000
_cell.length_c   1.000
_cell.angle_alpha   90.00
_cell.angle_beta   90.00
_cell.angle_gamma   90.00
#
_symmetry.space_group_name_H-M   'P 1'
#
loop_
_entity.id
_entity.type
_entity.pdbx_description
1 polymer ?
#
loop_
_entity_poly.entity_id
_entity_poly.type
_entity_poly.pdbx_seq_one_letter_code
_entity_poly.pdbx_strand_id
1 'polypeptide(L)'
;MIPQKVREHLLQEPRIAPLLDHLEVPERPDFGGDVYFGLQRSIAYQQLSGKAAGTIFGRFLQLFPDEYPHPEQLLAMDDERVRSAGMSRSKTTYVKNVAQYWLEQRLINVNWDDYSDEQILEMLTSIKGVGQWTVEMVLMFVLRRPDLLPLDDLVVKRNIIKLFGVDDEQLRGKKLTAELIRVTEPWRPYRSYASRVMWALYNTEL
;
A
#
# COMPACT_ATOMS: atom_id res chain seq x y z
N MET A 1 10.23 13.13 0.05
CA MET A 1 9.80 14.51 0.48
C MET A 1 8.39 14.78 0.00
N ILE A 2 7.57 15.54 0.75
CA ILE A 2 6.25 16.01 0.29
C ILE A 2 6.47 17.18 -0.67
N PRO A 3 5.92 17.17 -1.92
CA PRO A 3 6.06 18.28 -2.84
C PRO A 3 5.51 19.59 -2.25
N GLN A 4 6.12 20.73 -2.59
CA GLN A 4 5.75 22.04 -2.01
C GLN A 4 4.27 22.35 -2.18
N LYS A 5 3.71 22.16 -3.39
CA LYS A 5 2.28 22.39 -3.67
C LYS A 5 1.35 21.56 -2.76
N VAL A 6 1.73 20.30 -2.50
CA VAL A 6 0.98 19.40 -1.62
C VAL A 6 1.07 19.88 -0.17
N ARG A 7 2.28 20.29 0.26
CA ARG A 7 2.49 20.82 1.60
C ARG A 7 1.66 22.09 1.83
N GLU A 8 1.68 23.03 0.90
CA GLU A 8 0.90 24.26 0.97
C GLU A 8 -0.60 23.99 1.07
N HIS A 9 -1.11 22.99 0.36
CA HIS A 9 -2.51 22.58 0.47
C HIS A 9 -2.82 21.98 1.84
N LEU A 10 -2.01 21.03 2.32
CA LEU A 10 -2.24 20.35 3.60
C LEU A 10 -2.05 21.29 4.80
N LEU A 11 -1.26 22.33 4.69
CA LEU A 11 -1.13 23.39 5.71
C LEU A 11 -2.43 24.18 5.94
N GLN A 12 -3.39 24.13 5.03
CA GLN A 12 -4.70 24.75 5.21
C GLN A 12 -5.61 23.96 6.15
N GLU A 13 -5.30 22.68 6.43
CA GLU A 13 -6.01 21.89 7.41
C GLU A 13 -5.39 22.08 8.81
N PRO A 14 -6.10 22.74 9.75
CA PRO A 14 -5.52 23.14 11.04
C PRO A 14 -5.00 21.99 11.90
N ARG A 15 -5.50 20.78 11.69
CA ARG A 15 -5.07 19.58 12.44
C ARG A 15 -3.83 18.91 11.87
N ILE A 16 -3.64 19.00 10.55
CA ILE A 16 -2.45 18.47 9.88
C ILE A 16 -1.28 19.46 9.92
N ALA A 17 -1.55 20.75 9.82
CA ALA A 17 -0.52 21.78 9.74
C ALA A 17 0.58 21.66 10.81
N PRO A 18 0.29 21.50 12.12
CA PRO A 18 1.33 21.31 13.13
C PRO A 18 2.16 20.05 12.93
N LEU A 19 1.56 18.99 12.38
CA LEU A 19 2.23 17.71 12.15
C LEU A 19 3.28 17.82 11.05
N LEU A 20 3.01 18.59 10.02
CA LEU A 20 3.93 18.79 8.89
C LEU A 20 5.21 19.52 9.28
N ASP A 21 5.20 20.28 10.38
CA ASP A 21 6.37 21.02 10.87
C ASP A 21 7.25 20.16 11.78
N HIS A 22 6.67 19.15 12.42
CA HIS A 22 7.35 18.33 13.44
C HIS A 22 7.63 16.89 13.01
N LEU A 23 6.97 16.40 11.94
CA LEU A 23 7.11 15.03 11.51
C LEU A 23 8.00 14.89 10.28
N GLU A 24 8.96 13.99 10.35
CA GLU A 24 9.69 13.53 9.20
C GLU A 24 8.87 12.45 8.49
N VAL A 25 8.27 12.81 7.34
CA VAL A 25 7.51 11.86 6.52
C VAL A 25 8.48 11.13 5.61
N PRO A 26 8.68 9.81 5.78
CA PRO A 26 9.64 9.04 4.99
C PRO A 26 9.42 9.18 3.49
N GLU A 27 10.51 9.18 2.73
CA GLU A 27 10.42 9.15 1.26
C GLU A 27 9.77 7.87 0.77
N ARG A 28 9.16 7.95 -0.40
CA ARG A 28 8.60 6.77 -1.06
C ARG A 28 9.73 5.99 -1.72
N PRO A 29 9.79 4.67 -1.57
CA PRO A 29 10.63 3.86 -2.42
C PRO A 29 10.25 4.09 -3.89
N ASP A 30 11.24 4.11 -4.77
CA ASP A 30 10.97 4.14 -6.20
C ASP A 30 10.88 2.71 -6.73
N PHE A 31 9.71 2.33 -7.22
CA PHE A 31 9.45 1.02 -7.82
C PHE A 31 9.36 1.11 -9.35
N GLY A 32 9.72 2.24 -9.95
CA GLY A 32 9.68 2.41 -11.39
C GLY A 32 8.30 2.21 -12.05
N GLY A 33 7.22 2.27 -11.27
CA GLY A 33 5.88 2.00 -11.77
C GLY A 33 5.54 0.50 -11.94
N ASP A 34 6.42 -0.40 -11.50
CA ASP A 34 6.22 -1.84 -11.64
C ASP A 34 5.18 -2.37 -10.65
N VAL A 35 3.94 -2.49 -11.13
CA VAL A 35 2.79 -2.97 -10.35
C VAL A 35 2.95 -4.44 -9.97
N TYR A 36 3.51 -5.27 -10.85
CA TYR A 36 3.75 -6.68 -10.56
C TYR A 36 4.70 -6.83 -9.36
N PHE A 37 5.85 -6.20 -9.43
CA PHE A 37 6.83 -6.22 -8.35
C PHE A 37 6.24 -5.64 -7.05
N GLY A 38 5.47 -4.56 -7.16
CA GLY A 38 4.78 -3.95 -6.03
C GLY A 38 3.80 -4.90 -5.33
N LEU A 39 3.04 -5.71 -6.08
CA LEU A 39 2.16 -6.74 -5.53
C LEU A 39 2.94 -7.85 -4.83
N GLN A 40 4.00 -8.37 -5.47
CA GLN A 40 4.87 -9.40 -4.88
C GLN A 40 5.42 -8.94 -3.53
N ARG A 41 5.93 -7.70 -3.50
CA ARG A 41 6.44 -7.09 -2.27
C ARG A 41 5.34 -6.91 -1.23
N SER A 42 4.19 -6.36 -1.60
CA SER A 42 3.10 -6.09 -0.66
C SER A 42 2.59 -7.38 -0.01
N ILE A 43 2.50 -8.48 -0.76
CA ILE A 43 2.15 -9.81 -0.21
C ILE A 43 3.20 -10.28 0.80
N ALA A 44 4.49 -10.12 0.49
CA ALA A 44 5.55 -10.49 1.42
C ALA A 44 5.46 -9.70 2.74
N TYR A 45 5.02 -8.45 2.69
CA TYR A 45 4.91 -7.55 3.84
C TYR A 45 3.63 -7.72 4.67
N GLN A 46 2.60 -8.43 4.18
CA GLN A 46 1.37 -8.66 4.94
C GLN A 46 1.66 -9.22 6.35
N GLN A 47 1.07 -8.63 7.39
CA GLN A 47 1.11 -9.10 8.78
C GLN A 47 2.53 -9.27 9.38
N LEU A 48 3.51 -8.53 8.89
CA LEU A 48 4.90 -8.57 9.39
C LEU A 48 5.40 -7.16 9.70
N SER A 49 6.37 -7.06 10.61
CA SER A 49 7.14 -5.82 10.77
C SER A 49 7.99 -5.55 9.52
N GLY A 50 8.23 -4.27 9.21
CA GLY A 50 8.99 -3.89 8.03
C GLY A 50 10.36 -4.55 7.93
N LYS A 51 11.08 -4.72 9.05
CA LYS A 51 12.39 -5.37 9.10
C LYS A 51 12.31 -6.87 8.74
N ALA A 52 11.38 -7.59 9.34
CA ALA A 52 11.21 -9.03 9.06
C ALA A 52 10.74 -9.25 7.61
N ALA A 53 9.77 -8.47 7.14
CA ALA A 53 9.28 -8.53 5.77
C ALA A 53 10.37 -8.24 4.75
N GLY A 54 11.20 -7.21 4.98
CA GLY A 54 12.33 -6.87 4.11
C GLY A 54 13.34 -8.00 4.00
N THR A 55 13.66 -8.67 5.12
CA THR A 55 14.57 -9.83 5.11
C THR A 55 14.00 -11.00 4.29
N ILE A 56 12.71 -11.32 4.47
CA ILE A 56 12.04 -12.39 3.74
C ILE A 56 11.95 -12.06 2.25
N PHE A 57 11.56 -10.85 1.92
CA PHE A 57 11.44 -10.43 0.53
C PHE A 57 12.81 -10.39 -0.16
N GLY A 58 13.87 -9.90 0.49
CA GLY A 58 15.23 -9.96 -0.05
C GLY A 58 15.69 -11.39 -0.34
N ARG A 59 15.44 -12.35 0.59
CA ARG A 59 15.74 -13.78 0.33
C ARG A 59 14.91 -14.35 -0.80
N PHE A 60 13.64 -13.92 -0.94
CA PHE A 60 12.81 -14.33 -2.06
C PHE A 60 13.37 -13.86 -3.39
N LEU A 61 13.83 -12.61 -3.50
CA LEU A 61 14.43 -12.09 -4.71
C LEU A 61 15.74 -12.84 -5.07
N GLN A 62 16.55 -13.23 -4.07
CA GLN A 62 17.78 -14.02 -4.27
C GLN A 62 17.53 -15.42 -4.86
N LEU A 63 16.29 -15.89 -4.94
CA LEU A 63 15.96 -17.14 -5.64
C LEU A 63 16.03 -16.98 -7.17
N PHE A 64 16.07 -15.76 -7.68
CA PHE A 64 16.09 -15.41 -9.10
C PHE A 64 17.44 -14.83 -9.51
N PRO A 65 17.96 -15.15 -10.72
CA PRO A 65 19.31 -14.75 -11.14
C PRO A 65 19.55 -13.24 -11.14
N ASP A 66 18.52 -12.45 -11.49
CA ASP A 66 18.53 -11.00 -11.60
C ASP A 66 17.78 -10.29 -10.46
N GLU A 67 17.51 -11.02 -9.37
CA GLU A 67 16.74 -10.55 -8.21
C GLU A 67 15.35 -10.00 -8.58
N TYR A 68 14.76 -10.54 -9.68
CA TYR A 68 13.41 -10.20 -10.11
C TYR A 68 12.55 -11.45 -10.28
N PRO A 69 11.34 -11.52 -9.65
CA PRO A 69 10.52 -12.73 -9.66
C PRO A 69 9.69 -12.86 -10.95
N HIS A 70 10.36 -13.04 -12.10
CA HIS A 70 9.68 -13.20 -13.38
C HIS A 70 8.55 -14.22 -13.30
N PRO A 71 7.34 -13.91 -13.81
CA PRO A 71 6.17 -14.77 -13.63
C PRO A 71 6.41 -16.22 -14.02
N GLU A 72 7.03 -16.48 -15.19
CA GLU A 72 7.31 -17.83 -15.70
C GLU A 72 8.27 -18.59 -14.77
N GLN A 73 9.32 -17.92 -14.30
CA GLN A 73 10.32 -18.53 -13.40
C GLN A 73 9.71 -18.86 -12.04
N LEU A 74 8.89 -17.94 -11.50
CA LEU A 74 8.20 -18.13 -10.22
C LEU A 74 7.21 -19.29 -10.29
N LEU A 75 6.47 -19.44 -11.39
CA LEU A 75 5.52 -20.54 -11.56
C LEU A 75 6.21 -21.90 -11.75
N ALA A 76 7.37 -21.92 -12.42
CA ALA A 76 8.17 -23.13 -12.59
C ALA A 76 8.89 -23.58 -11.31
N MET A 77 8.99 -22.71 -10.29
CA MET A 77 9.70 -23.00 -9.04
C MET A 77 8.83 -23.81 -8.07
N ASP A 78 9.40 -24.82 -7.42
CA ASP A 78 8.70 -25.58 -6.38
C ASP A 78 8.32 -24.70 -5.19
N ASP A 79 7.16 -24.99 -4.59
CA ASP A 79 6.65 -24.23 -3.45
C ASP A 79 7.61 -24.27 -2.25
N GLU A 80 8.27 -25.41 -1.99
CA GLU A 80 9.25 -25.54 -0.91
C GLU A 80 10.44 -24.59 -1.11
N ARG A 81 10.89 -24.42 -2.36
CA ARG A 81 11.95 -23.47 -2.67
C ARG A 81 11.51 -22.01 -2.42
N VAL A 82 10.29 -21.63 -2.79
CA VAL A 82 9.75 -20.30 -2.48
C VAL A 82 9.63 -20.11 -0.96
N ARG A 83 9.18 -21.14 -0.24
CA ARG A 83 9.03 -21.13 1.22
C ARG A 83 10.37 -21.05 1.94
N SER A 84 11.46 -21.57 1.37
CA SER A 84 12.80 -21.49 1.96
C SER A 84 13.30 -20.06 2.18
N ALA A 85 12.73 -19.07 1.45
CA ALA A 85 12.97 -17.65 1.69
C ALA A 85 12.33 -17.12 3.00
N GLY A 86 11.48 -17.94 3.65
CA GLY A 86 10.73 -17.57 4.86
C GLY A 86 9.27 -17.20 4.61
N MET A 87 8.75 -17.44 3.41
CA MET A 87 7.34 -17.21 3.09
C MET A 87 6.44 -18.30 3.69
N SER A 88 5.28 -17.90 4.22
CA SER A 88 4.24 -18.85 4.63
C SER A 88 3.65 -19.57 3.41
N ARG A 89 3.00 -20.72 3.62
CA ARG A 89 2.29 -21.44 2.56
C ARG A 89 1.30 -20.52 1.81
N SER A 90 0.52 -19.73 2.54
CA SER A 90 -0.45 -18.82 1.94
C SER A 90 0.24 -17.77 1.08
N LYS A 91 1.32 -17.12 1.55
CA LYS A 91 2.07 -16.12 0.78
C LYS A 91 2.68 -16.72 -0.49
N THR A 92 3.24 -17.95 -0.40
CA THR A 92 3.73 -18.69 -1.57
C THR A 92 2.64 -18.88 -2.61
N THR A 93 1.45 -19.30 -2.19
CA THR A 93 0.30 -19.41 -3.11
C THR A 93 -0.09 -18.05 -3.70
N TYR A 94 -0.11 -16.99 -2.91
CA TYR A 94 -0.55 -15.67 -3.36
C TYR A 94 0.42 -15.03 -4.35
N VAL A 95 1.73 -15.13 -4.14
CA VAL A 95 2.71 -14.62 -5.11
C VAL A 95 2.63 -15.37 -6.44
N LYS A 96 2.35 -16.68 -6.41
CA LYS A 96 2.13 -17.48 -7.62
C LYS A 96 0.80 -17.13 -8.31
N ASN A 97 -0.27 -16.87 -7.55
CA ASN A 97 -1.54 -16.42 -8.14
C ASN A 97 -1.38 -15.10 -8.89
N VAL A 98 -0.59 -14.17 -8.34
CA VAL A 98 -0.25 -12.92 -9.04
C VAL A 98 0.53 -13.20 -10.32
N ALA A 99 1.53 -14.07 -10.27
CA ALA A 99 2.32 -14.44 -11.46
C ALA A 99 1.45 -15.08 -12.56
N GLN A 100 0.57 -16.01 -12.16
CA GLN A 100 -0.37 -16.66 -13.08
C GLN A 100 -1.31 -15.63 -13.73
N TYR A 101 -1.94 -14.79 -12.93
CA TYR A 101 -2.84 -13.75 -13.41
C TYR A 101 -2.13 -12.79 -14.38
N TRP A 102 -0.88 -12.43 -14.08
CA TRP A 102 -0.07 -11.54 -14.92
C TRP A 102 0.13 -12.07 -16.34
N LEU A 103 0.41 -13.36 -16.46
CA LEU A 103 0.56 -14.03 -17.76
C LEU A 103 -0.78 -14.19 -18.47
N GLU A 104 -1.82 -14.65 -17.76
CA GLU A 104 -3.15 -14.86 -18.34
C GLU A 104 -3.77 -13.59 -18.90
N GLN A 105 -3.63 -12.47 -18.16
CA GLN A 105 -4.16 -11.17 -18.57
C GLN A 105 -3.19 -10.35 -19.42
N ARG A 106 -1.98 -10.87 -19.72
CA ARG A 106 -0.93 -10.20 -20.51
C ARG A 106 -0.54 -8.81 -20.01
N LEU A 107 -0.39 -8.65 -18.68
CA LEU A 107 -0.19 -7.36 -18.03
C LEU A 107 1.26 -6.83 -18.06
N ILE A 108 2.18 -7.49 -18.75
CA ILE A 108 3.62 -7.13 -18.77
C ILE A 108 3.87 -5.71 -19.29
N ASN A 109 3.09 -5.25 -20.27
CA ASN A 109 3.28 -3.95 -20.93
C ASN A 109 2.07 -3.02 -20.77
N VAL A 110 1.30 -3.19 -19.72
CA VAL A 110 0.12 -2.34 -19.48
C VAL A 110 0.55 -0.95 -19.04
N ASN A 111 0.00 0.07 -19.70
CA ASN A 111 0.07 1.43 -19.22
C ASN A 111 -1.01 1.66 -18.16
N TRP A 112 -0.62 1.67 -16.89
CA TRP A 112 -1.55 1.82 -15.75
C TRP A 112 -2.19 3.21 -15.66
N ASP A 113 -1.67 4.20 -16.38
CA ASP A 113 -2.28 5.53 -16.43
C ASP A 113 -3.57 5.56 -17.27
N ASP A 114 -3.81 4.53 -18.06
CA ASP A 114 -5.05 4.38 -18.85
C ASP A 114 -6.24 3.86 -18.01
N TYR A 115 -5.99 3.50 -16.73
CA TYR A 115 -7.00 2.94 -15.82
C TYR A 115 -7.27 3.86 -14.64
N SER A 116 -8.54 3.95 -14.23
CA SER A 116 -8.90 4.61 -12.98
C SER A 116 -8.49 3.76 -11.77
N ASP A 117 -8.42 4.39 -10.58
CA ASP A 117 -8.09 3.68 -9.34
C ASP A 117 -9.12 2.58 -9.03
N GLU A 118 -10.41 2.81 -9.33
CA GLU A 118 -11.48 1.85 -9.16
C GLU A 118 -11.33 0.65 -10.10
N GLN A 119 -10.96 0.87 -11.35
CA GLN A 119 -10.72 -0.20 -12.32
C GLN A 119 -9.53 -1.06 -11.90
N ILE A 120 -8.44 -0.45 -11.41
CA ILE A 120 -7.27 -1.17 -10.90
C ILE A 120 -7.65 -1.97 -9.65
N LEU A 121 -8.43 -1.38 -8.73
CA LEU A 121 -8.93 -2.06 -7.54
C LEU A 121 -9.76 -3.29 -7.91
N GLU A 122 -10.74 -3.16 -8.79
CA GLU A 122 -11.59 -4.26 -9.24
C GLU A 122 -10.76 -5.37 -9.88
N MET A 123 -9.87 -5.00 -10.81
CA MET A 123 -9.00 -5.93 -11.53
C MET A 123 -8.11 -6.72 -10.58
N LEU A 124 -7.35 -6.04 -9.72
CA LEU A 124 -6.31 -6.69 -8.92
C LEU A 124 -6.87 -7.40 -7.67
N THR A 125 -8.01 -6.95 -7.11
CA THR A 125 -8.65 -7.67 -6.00
C THR A 125 -9.33 -8.98 -6.44
N SER A 126 -9.52 -9.20 -7.73
CA SER A 126 -9.95 -10.50 -8.26
C SER A 126 -8.92 -11.61 -8.04
N ILE A 127 -7.64 -11.25 -7.81
CA ILE A 127 -6.56 -12.20 -7.57
C ILE A 127 -6.66 -12.72 -6.13
N LYS A 128 -6.79 -14.03 -5.96
CA LYS A 128 -6.85 -14.65 -4.62
C LYS A 128 -5.57 -14.36 -3.83
N GLY A 129 -5.73 -13.65 -2.71
CA GLY A 129 -4.63 -13.25 -1.82
C GLY A 129 -4.27 -11.77 -1.95
N VAL A 130 -4.85 -11.06 -2.91
CA VAL A 130 -4.72 -9.62 -3.06
C VAL A 130 -6.00 -8.96 -2.55
N GLY A 131 -5.90 -8.30 -1.39
CA GLY A 131 -7.01 -7.53 -0.82
C GLY A 131 -6.94 -6.06 -1.20
N GLN A 132 -8.02 -5.32 -0.90
CA GLN A 132 -8.14 -3.88 -1.15
C GLN A 132 -6.92 -3.11 -0.61
N TRP A 133 -6.55 -3.31 0.65
CA TRP A 133 -5.38 -2.68 1.26
C TRP A 133 -4.09 -2.91 0.44
N THR A 134 -3.89 -4.13 -0.09
CA THR A 134 -2.70 -4.46 -0.90
C THR A 134 -2.67 -3.64 -2.19
N VAL A 135 -3.82 -3.49 -2.86
CA VAL A 135 -3.94 -2.69 -4.08
C VAL A 135 -3.77 -1.20 -3.77
N GLU A 136 -4.36 -0.70 -2.69
CA GLU A 136 -4.17 0.69 -2.24
C GLU A 136 -2.70 1.02 -1.99
N MET A 137 -1.92 0.08 -1.41
CA MET A 137 -0.46 0.26 -1.25
C MET A 137 0.25 0.36 -2.61
N VAL A 138 -0.14 -0.46 -3.59
CA VAL A 138 0.41 -0.37 -4.96
C VAL A 138 0.03 0.95 -5.62
N LEU A 139 -1.23 1.36 -5.55
CA LEU A 139 -1.68 2.65 -6.09
C LEU A 139 -0.90 3.82 -5.46
N MET A 140 -0.70 3.82 -4.14
CA MET A 140 -0.02 4.90 -3.42
C MET A 140 1.49 4.92 -3.64
N PHE A 141 2.15 3.76 -3.60
CA PHE A 141 3.61 3.68 -3.54
C PHE A 141 4.25 3.35 -4.88
N VAL A 142 3.56 2.61 -5.75
CA VAL A 142 4.07 2.23 -7.08
C VAL A 142 3.59 3.20 -8.15
N LEU A 143 2.26 3.36 -8.27
CA LEU A 143 1.64 4.25 -9.26
C LEU A 143 1.58 5.71 -8.80
N ARG A 144 1.92 5.98 -7.55
CA ARG A 144 1.99 7.34 -6.97
C ARG A 144 0.70 8.13 -7.07
N ARG A 145 -0.45 7.43 -7.07
CA ARG A 145 -1.76 8.08 -7.10
C ARG A 145 -1.90 9.03 -5.90
N PRO A 146 -2.28 10.30 -6.10
CA PRO A 146 -2.18 11.31 -5.05
C PRO A 146 -3.33 11.29 -4.04
N ASP A 147 -4.50 10.73 -4.39
CA ASP A 147 -5.75 10.94 -3.66
C ASP A 147 -6.43 9.67 -3.17
N LEU A 148 -5.68 8.80 -2.47
CA LEU A 148 -6.19 7.59 -1.84
C LEU A 148 -6.28 7.73 -0.32
N LEU A 149 -7.33 7.16 0.25
CA LEU A 149 -7.57 7.12 1.69
C LEU A 149 -7.75 5.66 2.13
N PRO A 150 -6.67 4.97 2.55
CA PRO A 150 -6.71 3.56 2.90
C PRO A 150 -7.31 3.34 4.30
N LEU A 151 -8.64 3.36 4.42
CA LEU A 151 -9.35 3.19 5.69
C LEU A 151 -9.33 1.76 6.24
N ASP A 152 -8.88 0.79 5.46
CA ASP A 152 -8.58 -0.58 5.93
C ASP A 152 -7.21 -0.66 6.62
N ASP A 153 -6.36 0.37 6.49
CA ASP A 153 -5.12 0.48 7.24
C ASP A 153 -5.41 0.93 8.68
N LEU A 154 -5.07 0.07 9.65
CA LEU A 154 -5.37 0.29 11.05
C LEU A 154 -4.68 1.53 11.62
N VAL A 155 -3.46 1.85 11.16
CA VAL A 155 -2.69 3.00 11.65
C VAL A 155 -3.28 4.29 11.12
N VAL A 156 -3.57 4.35 9.83
CA VAL A 156 -4.21 5.51 9.19
C VAL A 156 -5.55 5.78 9.85
N LYS A 157 -6.41 4.75 9.92
CA LYS A 157 -7.74 4.85 10.51
C LYS A 157 -7.70 5.33 11.97
N ARG A 158 -6.87 4.71 12.82
CA ARG A 158 -6.74 5.07 14.23
C ARG A 158 -6.26 6.51 14.41
N ASN A 159 -5.28 6.92 13.61
CA ASN A 159 -4.73 8.26 13.73
C ASN A 159 -5.69 9.34 13.23
N ILE A 160 -6.52 9.06 12.21
CA ILE A 160 -7.62 9.95 11.81
C ILE A 160 -8.64 10.09 12.95
N ILE A 161 -9.09 8.97 13.54
CA ILE A 161 -10.01 8.96 14.68
C ILE A 161 -9.48 9.85 15.79
N LYS A 162 -8.23 9.64 16.22
CA LYS A 162 -7.57 10.42 17.26
C LYS A 162 -7.45 11.90 16.91
N LEU A 163 -7.00 12.21 15.69
CA LEU A 163 -6.73 13.58 15.24
C LEU A 163 -8.01 14.42 15.15
N PHE A 164 -9.11 13.81 14.71
CA PHE A 164 -10.39 14.50 14.54
C PHE A 164 -11.33 14.34 15.74
N GLY A 165 -10.99 13.54 16.75
CA GLY A 165 -11.85 13.26 17.89
C GLY A 165 -13.14 12.55 17.50
N VAL A 166 -13.06 11.65 16.50
CA VAL A 166 -14.23 10.88 16.05
C VAL A 166 -14.59 9.85 17.10
N ASP A 167 -15.87 9.80 17.49
CA ASP A 167 -16.39 8.83 18.46
C ASP A 167 -16.62 7.48 17.80
N ASP A 168 -15.63 6.59 17.86
CA ASP A 168 -15.67 5.25 17.27
C ASP A 168 -16.33 4.20 18.20
N GLU A 169 -16.74 4.59 19.41
CA GLU A 169 -17.62 3.77 20.24
C GLU A 169 -19.08 3.87 19.79
N GLN A 170 -19.53 5.07 19.41
CA GLN A 170 -20.88 5.32 18.92
C GLN A 170 -21.01 5.09 17.40
N LEU A 171 -19.96 5.40 16.64
CA LEU A 171 -19.94 5.23 15.18
C LEU A 171 -19.23 3.95 14.81
N ARG A 172 -19.94 3.01 14.16
CA ARG A 172 -19.37 1.72 13.73
C ARG A 172 -19.68 1.41 12.27
N GLY A 173 -18.86 0.55 11.67
CA GLY A 173 -19.05 0.08 10.30
C GLY A 173 -19.16 1.24 9.30
N LYS A 174 -20.18 1.19 8.43
CA LYS A 174 -20.39 2.18 7.37
C LYS A 174 -20.54 3.62 7.88
N LYS A 175 -21.11 3.82 9.08
CA LYS A 175 -21.27 5.16 9.67
C LYS A 175 -19.93 5.75 10.06
N LEU A 176 -19.05 4.96 10.68
CA LEU A 176 -17.69 5.37 10.99
C LEU A 176 -16.91 5.69 9.72
N THR A 177 -16.96 4.81 8.71
CA THR A 177 -16.29 5.03 7.42
C THR A 177 -16.75 6.33 6.77
N ALA A 178 -18.06 6.60 6.74
CA ALA A 178 -18.61 7.84 6.17
C ALA A 178 -18.12 9.09 6.92
N GLU A 179 -18.03 9.01 8.25
CA GLU A 179 -17.51 10.13 9.07
C GLU A 179 -16.02 10.36 8.81
N LEU A 180 -15.22 9.30 8.74
CA LEU A 180 -13.78 9.42 8.42
C LEU A 180 -13.57 10.04 7.03
N ILE A 181 -14.35 9.66 6.03
CA ILE A 181 -14.31 10.27 4.70
C ILE A 181 -14.67 11.76 4.80
N ARG A 182 -15.73 12.11 5.54
CA ARG A 182 -16.19 13.49 5.71
C ARG A 182 -15.12 14.39 6.35
N VAL A 183 -14.50 13.94 7.44
CA VAL A 183 -13.49 14.76 8.15
C VAL A 183 -12.19 14.91 7.37
N THR A 184 -11.91 13.97 6.47
CA THR A 184 -10.70 13.99 5.61
C THR A 184 -10.96 14.58 4.21
N GLU A 185 -12.17 15.05 3.91
CA GLU A 185 -12.50 15.67 2.62
C GLU A 185 -11.59 16.89 2.29
N PRO A 186 -11.21 17.75 3.26
CA PRO A 186 -10.28 18.83 3.01
C PRO A 186 -8.87 18.41 2.55
N TRP A 187 -8.50 17.13 2.71
CA TRP A 187 -7.21 16.63 2.25
C TRP A 187 -7.16 16.42 0.73
N ARG A 188 -8.30 16.35 0.06
CA ARG A 188 -8.35 16.23 -1.40
C ARG A 188 -7.69 17.44 -2.08
N PRO A 189 -6.98 17.17 -3.19
CA PRO A 189 -6.77 15.90 -3.89
C PRO A 189 -5.48 15.17 -3.47
N TYR A 190 -5.06 15.28 -2.20
CA TYR A 190 -3.76 14.78 -1.72
C TYR A 190 -3.88 13.82 -0.52
N ARG A 191 -4.97 13.07 -0.42
CA ARG A 191 -5.24 12.15 0.68
C ARG A 191 -4.14 11.07 0.86
N SER A 192 -3.47 10.63 -0.21
CA SER A 192 -2.33 9.72 -0.12
C SER A 192 -1.16 10.30 0.67
N TYR A 193 -0.92 11.60 0.53
CA TYR A 193 0.14 12.29 1.28
C TYR A 193 -0.25 12.49 2.74
N ALA A 194 -1.51 12.87 3.02
CA ALA A 194 -2.03 12.98 4.38
C ALA A 194 -2.01 11.62 5.09
N SER A 195 -2.35 10.53 4.41
CA SER A 195 -2.22 9.16 4.96
C SER A 195 -0.79 8.81 5.35
N ARG A 196 0.22 9.28 4.59
CA ARG A 196 1.63 9.11 4.96
C ARG A 196 2.01 9.91 6.21
N VAL A 197 1.43 11.07 6.42
CA VAL A 197 1.57 11.82 7.70
C VAL A 197 0.98 11.00 8.85
N MET A 198 -0.17 10.33 8.64
CA MET A 198 -0.76 9.45 9.66
C MET A 198 0.16 8.27 10.01
N TRP A 199 0.85 7.66 9.04
CA TRP A 199 1.85 6.63 9.36
C TRP A 199 3.07 7.19 10.11
N ALA A 200 3.55 8.39 9.75
CA ALA A 200 4.66 9.02 10.45
C ALA A 200 4.33 9.30 11.93
N LEU A 201 3.09 9.67 12.23
CA LEU A 201 2.59 9.86 13.59
C LEU A 201 2.69 8.62 14.47
N TYR A 202 2.58 7.41 13.91
CA TYR A 202 2.61 6.17 14.68
C TYR A 202 3.98 5.89 15.30
N ASN A 203 5.04 6.40 14.69
CA ASN A 203 6.41 6.22 15.16
C ASN A 203 6.87 7.35 16.10
N THR A 204 6.00 8.31 16.39
CA THR A 204 6.30 9.47 17.25
C THR A 204 5.37 9.43 18.46
N GLU A 205 5.93 9.31 19.66
CA GLU A 205 5.17 9.56 20.88
C GLU A 205 4.81 11.05 20.91
N LEU A 206 3.51 11.35 20.75
CA LEU A 206 2.96 12.68 20.99
C LEU A 206 2.55 12.79 22.45
#